data_fae52a1aeb715a3f4bb02a080aedc492
#
_entry.id   fae52a1aeb715a3f4bb02a080aedc492
#
_cell.length_a   1.000
_cell.length_b   1.000
_cell.length_c   1.000
_cell.angle_alpha   90.00
_cell.angle_beta   90.00
_cell.angle_gamma   90.00
#
_symmetry.space_group_name_H-M   'P 1'
#
loop_
_entity.id
_entity.type
_entity.pdbx_description
1 polymer ?
#
loop_
_entity_poly.entity_id
_entity_poly.type
_entity_poly.pdbx_seq_one_letter_code
_entity_poly.pdbx_strand_id
1 'polypeptide(L)'
;MPCDQHSLIVDVAFLAGGKVLLVRYKDANKYDHEKGWFLPDDALEHLEHPDQGAQRILKEQLAFDAASPSLSYIESFKGKDDSWHLVFHYKLELPEPPKLSPSADVEKTEWFDLKNLPPPPEVAHHGWALGVLRRMAGG
;
A
#
# COMPACT_ATOMS: atom_id res chain seq x y z
N MET A 1 -13.81 -25.88 14.99
CA MET A 1 -14.15 -24.73 14.14
C MET A 1 -13.05 -24.46 13.17
N PRO A 2 -13.36 -24.50 11.89
CA PRO A 2 -12.37 -24.04 10.95
C PRO A 2 -12.07 -22.58 11.20
N CYS A 3 -10.86 -22.18 11.01
CA CYS A 3 -10.53 -20.76 11.02
C CYS A 3 -11.30 -20.09 9.89
N ASP A 4 -12.00 -19.04 10.19
CA ASP A 4 -12.64 -18.26 9.16
C ASP A 4 -11.57 -17.69 8.25
N GLN A 5 -11.92 -17.52 6.99
CA GLN A 5 -10.99 -16.92 6.06
C GLN A 5 -10.69 -15.49 6.49
N HIS A 6 -9.42 -15.16 6.51
CA HIS A 6 -9.00 -13.81 6.83
C HIS A 6 -7.84 -13.40 5.95
N SER A 7 -7.71 -12.11 5.75
CA SER A 7 -6.60 -11.52 5.00
C SER A 7 -5.93 -10.47 5.85
N LEU A 8 -4.64 -10.63 6.04
CA LEU A 8 -3.82 -9.67 6.78
C LEU A 8 -2.94 -8.95 5.77
N ILE A 9 -3.22 -7.67 5.56
CA ILE A 9 -2.60 -6.89 4.50
C ILE A 9 -1.92 -5.66 5.10
N VAL A 10 -0.81 -5.28 4.50
CA VAL A 10 -0.08 -4.06 4.87
C VAL A 10 0.05 -3.20 3.62
N ASP A 11 -0.20 -1.91 3.76
CA ASP A 11 0.17 -0.96 2.72
C ASP A 11 0.98 0.18 3.32
N VAL A 12 1.66 0.93 2.47
CA VAL A 12 2.53 2.02 2.91
C VAL A 12 2.22 3.28 2.10
N ALA A 13 1.84 4.34 2.80
CA ALA A 13 1.76 5.68 2.22
C ALA A 13 3.17 6.26 2.26
N PHE A 14 3.88 6.16 1.15
CA PHE A 14 5.25 6.65 1.03
C PHE A 14 5.20 8.09 0.52
N LEU A 15 5.44 9.04 1.41
CA LEU A 15 5.31 10.46 1.15
C LEU A 15 6.67 11.12 1.06
N ALA A 16 6.83 12.07 0.16
CA ALA A 16 8.08 12.81 0.03
C ALA A 16 7.83 14.15 -0.66
N GLY A 17 8.21 15.24 0.02
CA GLY A 17 8.13 16.57 -0.57
C GLY A 17 6.75 16.95 -1.08
N GLY A 18 5.69 16.61 -0.37
CA GLY A 18 4.31 16.91 -0.79
C GLY A 18 3.76 15.97 -1.84
N LYS A 19 4.45 14.87 -2.10
CA LYS A 19 4.04 13.86 -3.09
C LYS A 19 3.88 12.49 -2.43
N VAL A 20 3.13 11.62 -3.08
CA VAL A 20 2.95 10.22 -2.66
C VAL A 20 3.32 9.30 -3.79
N LEU A 21 3.96 8.17 -3.45
CA LEU A 21 4.30 7.14 -4.42
C LEU A 21 3.12 6.22 -4.62
N LEU A 22 2.71 6.07 -5.87
CA LEU A 22 1.74 5.04 -6.25
C LEU A 22 2.41 4.08 -7.21
N VAL A 23 1.95 2.83 -7.21
CA VAL A 23 2.52 1.77 -8.03
C VAL A 23 1.42 1.06 -8.83
N ARG A 24 1.80 0.50 -9.97
CA ARG A 24 0.96 -0.43 -10.71
C ARG A 24 1.67 -1.77 -10.76
N TYR A 25 0.91 -2.84 -10.57
CA TYR A 25 1.46 -4.19 -10.58
C TYR A 25 1.23 -4.87 -11.92
N LYS A 26 2.19 -5.71 -12.33
CA LYS A 26 2.11 -6.42 -13.61
C LYS A 26 1.02 -7.48 -13.61
N ASP A 27 0.90 -8.22 -12.50
CA ASP A 27 -0.03 -9.34 -12.38
C ASP A 27 -1.23 -8.95 -11.54
N ALA A 28 -2.33 -8.58 -12.20
CA ALA A 28 -3.57 -8.21 -11.52
C ALA A 28 -4.12 -9.37 -10.68
N ASN A 29 -3.87 -10.61 -11.06
CA ASN A 29 -4.37 -11.78 -10.32
C ASN A 29 -3.78 -11.87 -8.92
N LYS A 30 -2.54 -11.41 -8.74
CA LYS A 30 -1.89 -11.40 -7.44
C LYS A 30 -2.47 -10.32 -6.51
N TYR A 31 -3.08 -9.30 -7.08
CA TYR A 31 -3.59 -8.16 -6.34
C TYR A 31 -5.09 -8.00 -6.54
N ASP A 32 -5.85 -9.03 -6.18
CA ASP A 32 -7.31 -9.07 -6.18
C ASP A 32 -7.95 -8.81 -7.54
N HIS A 33 -7.24 -9.09 -8.63
CA HIS A 33 -7.71 -8.85 -10.00
C HIS A 33 -8.00 -7.38 -10.29
N GLU A 34 -7.44 -6.47 -9.47
CA GLU A 34 -7.64 -5.04 -9.64
C GLU A 34 -6.52 -4.43 -10.47
N LYS A 35 -6.90 -3.52 -11.35
CA LYS A 35 -5.97 -2.72 -12.13
C LYS A 35 -5.96 -1.30 -11.61
N GLY A 36 -4.91 -0.57 -11.90
CA GLY A 36 -4.80 0.83 -11.53
C GLY A 36 -3.69 1.07 -10.51
N TRP A 37 -3.77 2.24 -9.89
CA TRP A 37 -2.75 2.67 -8.94
C TRP A 37 -3.06 2.14 -7.54
N PHE A 38 -2.01 1.69 -6.85
CA PHE A 38 -2.06 1.21 -5.47
C PHE A 38 -1.04 1.98 -4.64
N LEU A 39 -1.30 2.10 -3.34
CA LEU A 39 -0.20 2.25 -2.39
C LEU A 39 0.57 0.93 -2.42
N PRO A 40 1.91 0.94 -2.29
CA PRO A 40 2.65 -0.32 -2.20
C PRO A 40 2.05 -1.20 -1.12
N ASP A 41 1.65 -2.42 -1.47
CA ASP A 41 1.00 -3.33 -0.53
C ASP A 41 1.40 -4.78 -0.75
N ASP A 42 1.13 -5.60 0.26
CA ASP A 42 1.25 -7.04 0.16
C ASP A 42 0.56 -7.69 1.36
N ALA A 43 0.28 -8.97 1.26
CA ALA A 43 -0.18 -9.76 2.38
C ALA A 43 0.97 -9.99 3.35
N LEU A 44 0.66 -10.08 4.65
CA LEU A 44 1.65 -10.50 5.65
C LEU A 44 2.02 -11.96 5.43
N GLU A 45 3.28 -12.27 5.64
CA GLU A 45 3.75 -13.64 5.66
C GLU A 45 3.42 -14.28 7.00
N HIS A 46 3.43 -15.60 7.04
CA HIS A 46 3.13 -16.34 8.28
C HIS A 46 4.06 -15.88 9.41
N LEU A 47 3.48 -15.48 10.54
CA LEU A 47 4.18 -15.02 11.74
C LEU A 47 4.97 -13.71 11.56
N GLU A 48 4.79 -13.02 10.45
CA GLU A 48 5.45 -11.73 10.23
C GLU A 48 4.74 -10.63 11.01
N HIS A 49 5.51 -9.82 11.75
CA HIS A 49 4.97 -8.63 12.39
C HIS A 49 4.65 -7.57 11.33
N PRO A 50 3.54 -6.82 11.47
CA PRO A 50 3.22 -5.77 10.48
C PRO A 50 4.34 -4.77 10.22
N ASP A 51 5.13 -4.39 11.24
CA ASP A 51 6.27 -3.50 11.03
C ASP A 51 7.28 -4.10 10.06
N GLN A 52 7.54 -5.40 10.20
CA GLN A 52 8.44 -6.11 9.31
C GLN A 52 7.87 -6.20 7.90
N GLY A 53 6.57 -6.42 7.79
CA GLY A 53 5.88 -6.46 6.51
C GLY A 53 5.99 -5.14 5.75
N ALA A 54 5.82 -4.02 6.44
CA ALA A 54 5.95 -2.71 5.84
C ALA A 54 7.36 -2.47 5.31
N GLN A 55 8.37 -2.84 6.08
CA GLN A 55 9.76 -2.72 5.65
C GLN A 55 10.07 -3.63 4.46
N ARG A 56 9.58 -4.87 4.52
CA ARG A 56 9.77 -5.86 3.45
C ARG A 56 9.18 -5.36 2.13
N ILE A 57 7.97 -4.79 2.17
CA ILE A 57 7.30 -4.26 0.98
C ILE A 57 8.18 -3.22 0.27
N LEU A 58 8.69 -2.26 1.03
CA LEU A 58 9.53 -1.21 0.44
C LEU A 58 10.84 -1.78 -0.09
N LYS A 59 11.44 -2.73 0.63
CA LYS A 59 12.70 -3.34 0.21
C LYS A 59 12.52 -4.22 -1.02
N GLU A 60 11.53 -5.12 -1.00
CA GLU A 60 11.30 -6.05 -2.11
C GLU A 60 10.78 -5.36 -3.35
N GLN A 61 9.83 -4.45 -3.20
CA GLN A 61 9.18 -3.83 -4.35
C GLN A 61 9.96 -2.65 -4.92
N LEU A 62 10.69 -1.90 -4.09
CA LEU A 62 11.27 -0.63 -4.48
C LEU A 62 12.76 -0.51 -4.18
N ALA A 63 13.36 -1.54 -3.58
CA ALA A 63 14.77 -1.53 -3.14
C ALA A 63 15.07 -0.37 -2.17
N PHE A 64 14.13 -0.08 -1.28
CA PHE A 64 14.28 0.99 -0.29
C PHE A 64 14.29 0.42 1.12
N ASP A 65 15.34 0.71 1.90
CA ASP A 65 15.45 0.30 3.29
C ASP A 65 16.16 1.34 4.17
N ALA A 66 16.25 2.57 3.71
CA ALA A 66 16.98 3.63 4.43
C ALA A 66 16.21 4.19 5.63
N ALA A 67 14.91 3.93 5.71
CA ALA A 67 14.07 4.40 6.82
C ALA A 67 12.91 3.44 7.02
N SER A 68 12.32 3.44 8.22
CA SER A 68 11.23 2.52 8.57
C SER A 68 9.90 3.26 8.61
N PRO A 69 8.86 2.69 7.99
CA PRO A 69 7.50 3.24 8.11
C PRO A 69 6.97 3.09 9.53
N SER A 70 6.00 3.94 9.89
CA SER A 70 5.30 3.87 11.17
C SER A 70 3.83 3.56 10.94
N LEU A 71 3.24 2.77 11.83
CA LEU A 71 1.81 2.45 11.76
C LEU A 71 0.99 3.72 11.93
N SER A 72 0.09 3.98 10.98
CA SER A 72 -0.85 5.10 11.04
C SER A 72 -2.17 4.68 11.64
N TYR A 73 -2.83 3.68 11.05
CA TYR A 73 -4.08 3.15 11.58
C TYR A 73 -4.36 1.77 11.00
N ILE A 74 -5.35 1.09 11.56
CA ILE A 74 -5.76 -0.26 11.14
C ILE A 74 -7.22 -0.22 10.73
N GLU A 75 -7.54 -0.85 9.61
CA GLU A 75 -8.92 -1.04 9.19
C GLU A 75 -9.33 -2.49 9.35
N SER A 76 -10.58 -2.71 9.72
CA SER A 76 -11.17 -4.03 9.82
C SER A 76 -12.49 -4.01 9.08
N PHE A 77 -12.68 -4.91 8.12
CA PHE A 77 -13.90 -4.93 7.33
C PHE A 77 -14.13 -6.32 6.71
N LYS A 78 -15.34 -6.52 6.19
CA LYS A 78 -15.71 -7.74 5.49
C LYS A 78 -15.45 -7.56 3.99
N GLY A 79 -14.69 -8.47 3.39
CA GLY A 79 -14.42 -8.47 1.96
C GLY A 79 -15.57 -9.05 1.15
N LYS A 80 -15.39 -9.09 -0.18
CA LYS A 80 -16.42 -9.58 -1.12
C LYS A 80 -16.81 -11.03 -0.89
N ASP A 81 -15.89 -11.82 -0.38
CA ASP A 81 -16.04 -13.25 -0.14
C ASP A 81 -16.40 -13.60 1.30
N ASP A 82 -16.94 -12.64 2.04
CA ASP A 82 -17.21 -12.74 3.47
C ASP A 82 -15.98 -12.95 4.34
N SER A 83 -14.79 -12.87 3.78
CA SER A 83 -13.56 -12.98 4.58
C SER A 83 -13.34 -11.72 5.40
N TRP A 84 -12.70 -11.90 6.54
CA TRP A 84 -12.35 -10.79 7.41
C TRP A 84 -11.02 -10.20 6.97
N HIS A 85 -11.02 -8.91 6.64
CA HIS A 85 -9.82 -8.20 6.22
C HIS A 85 -9.35 -7.27 7.33
N LEU A 86 -8.07 -7.40 7.68
CA LEU A 86 -7.37 -6.43 8.52
C LEU A 86 -6.28 -5.82 7.67
N VAL A 87 -6.32 -4.51 7.54
CA VAL A 87 -5.32 -3.76 6.75
C VAL A 87 -4.58 -2.81 7.68
N PHE A 88 -3.27 -2.98 7.72
CA PHE A 88 -2.37 -2.16 8.52
C PHE A 88 -1.81 -1.07 7.63
N HIS A 89 -2.22 0.16 7.86
CA HIS A 89 -1.80 1.31 7.06
C HIS A 89 -0.59 1.98 7.69
N TYR A 90 0.52 1.90 6.99
CA TYR A 90 1.77 2.50 7.41
C TYR A 90 2.05 3.79 6.66
N LYS A 91 2.85 4.65 7.25
CA LYS A 91 3.21 5.93 6.67
C LYS A 91 4.71 6.13 6.82
N LEU A 92 5.33 6.61 5.75
CA LEU A 92 6.73 7.02 5.76
C LEU A 92 6.81 8.35 5.03
N GLU A 93 7.44 9.34 5.67
CA GLU A 93 7.58 10.67 5.10
C GLU A 93 9.03 11.07 5.04
N LEU A 94 9.48 11.48 3.84
CA LEU A 94 10.83 11.96 3.60
C LEU A 94 10.79 13.39 3.06
N PRO A 95 11.88 14.16 3.22
CA PRO A 95 11.92 15.53 2.70
C PRO A 95 11.78 15.62 1.19
N GLU A 96 12.31 14.62 0.47
CA GLU A 96 12.26 14.59 -0.99
C GLU A 96 12.23 13.15 -1.48
N PRO A 97 11.75 12.92 -2.71
CA PRO A 97 11.68 11.56 -3.25
C PRO A 97 13.05 10.93 -3.36
N PRO A 98 13.23 9.71 -2.79
CA PRO A 98 14.48 8.99 -2.92
C PRO A 98 14.59 8.30 -4.27
N LYS A 99 15.79 7.81 -4.57
CA LYS A 99 16.00 6.98 -5.74
C LYS A 99 15.48 5.58 -5.46
N LEU A 100 14.66 5.05 -6.36
CA LEU A 100 14.05 3.73 -6.20
C LEU A 100 14.42 2.82 -7.38
N SER A 101 14.39 1.50 -7.12
CA SER A 101 14.59 0.49 -8.16
C SER A 101 13.43 -0.50 -8.08
N PRO A 102 12.35 -0.28 -8.86
CA PRO A 102 11.18 -1.16 -8.81
C PRO A 102 11.54 -2.60 -9.19
N SER A 103 10.93 -3.55 -8.48
CA SER A 103 11.11 -4.97 -8.77
C SER A 103 10.36 -5.39 -10.04
N ALA A 104 10.58 -6.64 -10.46
CA ALA A 104 9.91 -7.18 -11.65
C ALA A 104 8.38 -7.25 -11.50
N ASP A 105 7.86 -7.31 -10.28
CA ASP A 105 6.40 -7.35 -10.04
C ASP A 105 5.74 -6.00 -10.21
N VAL A 106 6.50 -4.91 -10.16
CA VAL A 106 5.99 -3.56 -10.28
C VAL A 106 6.14 -3.09 -11.72
N GLU A 107 5.01 -2.86 -12.37
CA GLU A 107 5.01 -2.40 -13.76
C GLU A 107 5.44 -0.94 -13.87
N LYS A 108 4.94 -0.10 -12.96
CA LYS A 108 5.17 1.34 -13.02
C LYS A 108 5.11 1.95 -11.63
N THR A 109 5.93 2.96 -11.41
CA THR A 109 5.86 3.80 -10.20
C THR A 109 5.74 5.26 -10.63
N GLU A 110 5.05 6.05 -9.81
CA GLU A 110 4.94 7.48 -10.09
C GLU A 110 4.72 8.24 -8.79
N TRP A 111 5.38 9.37 -8.65
CA TRP A 111 5.16 10.30 -7.54
C TRP A 111 4.08 11.29 -7.96
N PHE A 112 2.96 11.26 -7.24
CA PHE A 112 1.85 12.18 -7.50
C PHE A 112 1.84 13.30 -6.46
N ASP A 113 1.63 14.53 -6.91
CA ASP A 113 1.40 15.63 -6.00
C ASP A 113 0.12 15.36 -5.21
N LEU A 114 0.17 15.54 -3.88
CA LEU A 114 -0.99 15.30 -3.03
C LEU A 114 -2.19 16.19 -3.38
N LYS A 115 -1.94 17.30 -4.06
CA LYS A 115 -2.98 18.21 -4.53
C LYS A 115 -3.50 17.85 -5.92
N ASN A 116 -2.90 16.86 -6.58
CA ASN A 116 -3.26 16.47 -7.94
C ASN A 116 -3.16 14.97 -8.11
N LEU A 117 -3.91 14.23 -7.30
CA LEU A 117 -3.94 12.77 -7.32
C LEU A 117 -4.73 12.27 -8.54
N PRO A 118 -4.49 11.04 -9.00
CA PRO A 118 -5.27 10.49 -10.10
C PRO A 118 -6.74 10.34 -9.70
N PRO A 119 -7.67 10.40 -10.68
CA PRO A 119 -9.08 10.27 -10.37
C PRO A 119 -9.44 8.87 -9.90
N PRO A 120 -10.52 8.69 -9.10
CA PRO A 120 -10.87 7.39 -8.55
C PRO A 120 -10.93 6.22 -9.54
N PRO A 121 -11.41 6.37 -10.79
CA PRO A 121 -11.43 5.24 -11.72
C PRO A 121 -10.05 4.72 -12.10
N GLU A 122 -9.00 5.52 -11.93
CA GLU A 122 -7.63 5.11 -12.23
C GLU A 122 -6.91 4.50 -11.03
N VAL A 123 -7.57 4.48 -9.87
CA VAL A 123 -7.03 3.95 -8.62
C VAL A 123 -7.75 2.64 -8.30
N ALA A 124 -6.98 1.60 -7.96
CA ALA A 124 -7.54 0.27 -7.68
C ALA A 124 -8.56 0.32 -6.54
N HIS A 125 -9.47 -0.63 -6.52
CA HIS A 125 -10.53 -0.75 -5.51
C HIS A 125 -11.36 0.53 -5.39
N HIS A 126 -11.74 1.11 -6.53
CA HIS A 126 -12.61 2.29 -6.59
C HIS A 126 -12.05 3.49 -5.82
N GLY A 127 -10.74 3.68 -5.90
CA GLY A 127 -10.11 4.83 -5.25
C GLY A 127 -9.67 4.58 -3.82
N TRP A 128 -9.47 3.33 -3.44
CA TRP A 128 -9.07 2.94 -2.08
C TRP A 128 -7.94 3.80 -1.53
N ALA A 129 -6.84 3.94 -2.30
CA ALA A 129 -5.67 4.70 -1.84
C ALA A 129 -6.01 6.16 -1.55
N LEU A 130 -6.94 6.75 -2.31
CA LEU A 130 -7.35 8.14 -2.10
C LEU A 130 -8.03 8.32 -0.74
N GLY A 131 -8.88 7.37 -0.36
CA GLY A 131 -9.53 7.38 0.94
C GLY A 131 -8.55 7.23 2.09
N VAL A 132 -7.57 6.34 1.92
CA VAL A 132 -6.51 6.14 2.92
C VAL A 132 -5.71 7.42 3.13
N LEU A 133 -5.29 8.04 2.04
CA LEU A 133 -4.50 9.28 2.11
C LEU A 133 -5.30 10.41 2.75
N ARG A 134 -6.59 10.51 2.43
CA ARG A 134 -7.46 11.53 3.01
C ARG A 134 -7.57 11.34 4.52
N ARG A 135 -7.73 10.10 4.97
CA ARG A 135 -7.82 9.79 6.40
C ARG A 135 -6.53 10.13 7.13
N MET A 136 -5.38 9.81 6.53
CA MET A 136 -4.10 10.14 7.12
C MET A 136 -3.88 11.63 7.24
N ALA A 137 -4.31 12.42 6.24
CA ALA A 137 -4.16 13.87 6.25
C ALA A 137 -5.09 14.54 7.26
N GLY A 138 -6.29 13.98 7.45
CA GLY A 138 -7.28 14.54 8.38
C GLY A 138 -7.11 14.09 9.82
N GLY A 139 -6.31 13.09 10.04
CA GLY A 139 -6.08 12.50 11.34
C GLY A 139 -4.75 12.81 11.89
#